data_4e2ce90988f83d02e23469d11156b989
#
_entry.id   4e2ce90988f83d02e23469d11156b989
#
_cell.length_a   1.000
_cell.length_b   1.000
_cell.length_c   1.000
_cell.angle_alpha   90.00
_cell.angle_beta   90.00
_cell.angle_gamma   90.00
#
_symmetry.space_group_name_H-M   'P 1'
#
loop_
_entity.id
_entity.type
_entity.pdbx_description
1 polymer ?
#
loop_
_entity_poly.entity_id
_entity_poly.type
_entity_poly.pdbx_seq_one_letter_code
_entity_poly.pdbx_strand_id
1 'polypeptide(L)'
;MRNEGHPAVIQGFLAPPARQALACLALLVAAPSAGLALTLGPMRLQNSRGLVQIANSESRLIRLRLGLYGVLGAGPTRSPSLVPLPLAEAERLIRLRPTSFRLGPGQTRGVSYRVLSPSRPFYVCGVTPSGLFTLRVCSLWPGLDRASLSPSLPPRPRSI
;
A
#
# COMPACT_ATOMS: atom_id res chain seq x y z
N MET A 1 -61.35 54.25 45.17
CA MET A 1 -60.62 54.39 43.89
C MET A 1 -59.85 53.11 43.66
N ARG A 2 -60.01 52.45 42.54
CA ARG A 2 -59.73 51.12 42.25
C ARG A 2 -58.24 50.84 42.07
N ASN A 3 -57.79 49.77 42.72
CA ASN A 3 -56.46 49.21 42.59
C ASN A 3 -56.55 48.02 41.65
N GLU A 4 -55.93 48.14 40.44
CA GLU A 4 -55.92 47.05 39.48
C GLU A 4 -54.52 46.42 39.49
N GLY A 5 -54.47 45.20 40.04
CA GLY A 5 -53.25 44.37 40.05
C GLY A 5 -53.00 43.73 38.69
N HIS A 6 -51.76 43.86 38.19
CA HIS A 6 -51.29 43.11 37.04
C HIS A 6 -50.76 41.74 37.46
N PRO A 7 -51.11 40.64 36.76
CA PRO A 7 -50.52 39.33 36.99
C PRO A 7 -49.17 39.24 36.29
N ALA A 8 -48.18 38.79 37.04
CA ALA A 8 -46.86 38.42 36.53
C ALA A 8 -46.94 37.16 35.66
N VAL A 9 -46.55 37.29 34.39
CA VAL A 9 -46.39 36.20 33.44
C VAL A 9 -45.02 35.53 33.69
N ILE A 10 -45.04 34.36 34.28
CA ILE A 10 -43.84 33.49 34.40
C ILE A 10 -43.60 32.84 33.03
N GLN A 11 -42.63 33.33 32.29
CA GLN A 11 -42.16 32.68 31.07
C GLN A 11 -41.35 31.45 31.44
N GLY A 12 -41.95 30.27 31.15
CA GLY A 12 -41.27 28.99 31.29
C GLY A 12 -40.07 28.89 30.37
N PHE A 13 -38.90 28.62 30.94
CA PHE A 13 -37.68 28.23 30.22
C PHE A 13 -37.92 26.84 29.60
N LEU A 14 -38.16 26.81 28.30
CA LEU A 14 -38.16 25.61 27.50
C LEU A 14 -36.71 25.14 27.33
N ALA A 15 -36.35 24.05 28.01
CA ALA A 15 -35.09 23.38 27.81
C ALA A 15 -34.93 22.86 26.35
N PRO A 16 -33.79 23.04 25.71
CA PRO A 16 -33.59 22.58 24.34
C PRO A 16 -33.69 21.04 24.30
N PRO A 17 -34.32 20.49 23.25
CA PRO A 17 -34.57 19.06 23.16
C PRO A 17 -33.21 18.31 23.00
N ALA A 18 -33.05 17.28 23.83
CA ALA A 18 -31.88 16.40 23.91
C ALA A 18 -31.50 15.67 22.60
N ARG A 19 -32.21 15.93 21.50
CA ARG A 19 -31.94 15.37 20.18
C ARG A 19 -30.80 16.02 19.43
N GLN A 20 -30.37 17.26 19.75
CA GLN A 20 -29.28 17.92 19.07
C GLN A 20 -27.89 17.50 19.56
N ALA A 21 -27.77 16.94 20.77
CA ALA A 21 -26.50 16.46 21.30
C ALA A 21 -26.01 15.15 20.66
N LEU A 22 -26.93 14.32 20.14
CA LEU A 22 -26.59 13.05 19.47
C LEU A 22 -26.06 13.24 18.04
N ALA A 23 -26.41 14.33 17.36
CA ALA A 23 -25.95 14.59 16.00
C ALA A 23 -24.47 14.99 15.94
N CYS A 24 -23.93 15.64 16.97
CA CYS A 24 -22.51 16.02 17.01
C CYS A 24 -21.57 14.84 17.32
N LEU A 25 -22.05 13.80 18.01
CA LEU A 25 -21.22 12.64 18.33
C LEU A 25 -21.02 11.69 17.15
N ALA A 26 -21.96 11.66 16.20
CA ALA A 26 -21.88 10.82 15.01
C ALA A 26 -20.88 11.35 13.94
N LEU A 27 -20.51 12.64 13.98
CA LEU A 27 -19.55 13.22 13.05
C LEU A 27 -18.07 12.96 13.41
N LEU A 28 -17.79 12.53 14.63
CA LEU A 28 -16.41 12.27 15.11
C LEU A 28 -15.88 10.88 14.76
N VAL A 29 -16.71 9.97 14.24
CA VAL A 29 -16.30 8.57 13.96
C VAL A 29 -15.84 8.36 12.52
N ALA A 30 -16.01 9.33 11.63
CA ALA A 30 -15.56 9.26 10.24
C ALA A 30 -14.23 9.99 10.01
N ALA A 31 -13.26 9.87 10.92
CA ALA A 31 -11.89 10.19 10.58
C ALA A 31 -11.44 9.12 9.56
N PRO A 32 -11.13 9.49 8.29
CA PRO A 32 -10.54 8.53 7.38
C PRO A 32 -9.24 8.09 8.04
N SER A 33 -9.16 6.80 8.38
CA SER A 33 -7.90 6.20 8.77
C SER A 33 -6.89 6.61 7.70
N ALA A 34 -5.86 7.34 8.10
CA ALA A 34 -4.75 7.72 7.23
C ALA A 34 -4.06 6.41 6.80
N GLY A 35 -4.67 5.73 5.82
CA GLY A 35 -4.15 4.54 5.21
C GLY A 35 -2.78 4.85 4.62
N LEU A 36 -1.95 3.85 4.49
CA LEU A 36 -0.63 3.95 3.85
C LEU A 36 -0.77 4.77 2.57
N ALA A 37 -0.07 5.88 2.52
CA ALA A 37 -0.14 6.87 1.45
C ALA A 37 0.28 6.34 0.08
N LEU A 38 0.98 5.21 0.04
CA LEU A 38 1.46 4.54 -1.15
C LEU A 38 1.25 3.03 -1.01
N THR A 39 0.65 2.41 -2.01
CA THR A 39 0.49 0.96 -2.11
C THR A 39 1.19 0.42 -3.34
N LEU A 40 1.69 -0.81 -3.24
CA LEU A 40 2.32 -1.53 -4.33
C LEU A 40 1.83 -2.97 -4.30
N GLY A 41 1.29 -3.45 -5.40
CA GLY A 41 0.77 -4.81 -5.53
C GLY A 41 1.15 -5.47 -6.86
N PRO A 42 1.24 -6.77 -6.88
CA PRO A 42 1.13 -7.72 -5.77
C PRO A 42 2.33 -7.67 -4.82
N MET A 43 2.14 -8.04 -3.55
CA MET A 43 3.21 -8.09 -2.55
C MET A 43 4.29 -9.13 -2.87
N ARG A 44 3.94 -10.14 -3.66
CA ARG A 44 4.83 -11.20 -4.15
C ARG A 44 4.63 -11.39 -5.65
N LEU A 45 5.73 -11.29 -6.39
CA LEU A 45 5.73 -11.55 -7.83
C LEU A 45 5.72 -13.07 -8.06
N GLN A 46 4.76 -13.55 -8.82
CA GLN A 46 4.56 -14.99 -9.08
C GLN A 46 5.09 -15.42 -10.44
N ASN A 47 5.05 -14.51 -11.42
CA ASN A 47 5.41 -14.78 -12.79
C ASN A 47 6.68 -14.03 -13.18
N SER A 48 7.46 -14.59 -14.11
CA SER A 48 8.66 -13.92 -14.65
C SER A 48 8.36 -12.68 -15.49
N ARG A 49 7.09 -12.44 -15.82
CA ARG A 49 6.59 -11.25 -16.53
C ARG A 49 5.24 -10.86 -15.96
N GLY A 50 4.98 -9.56 -15.88
CA GLY A 50 3.70 -9.08 -15.38
C GLY A 50 3.68 -7.57 -15.18
N LEU A 51 2.72 -7.14 -14.38
CA LEU A 51 2.53 -5.75 -13.98
C LEU A 51 2.58 -5.65 -12.46
N VAL A 52 3.28 -4.64 -11.99
CA VAL A 52 3.21 -4.16 -10.61
C VAL A 52 2.33 -2.92 -10.63
N GLN A 53 1.26 -2.91 -9.86
CA GLN A 53 0.39 -1.76 -9.72
C GLN A 53 0.82 -0.92 -8.53
N ILE A 54 0.87 0.38 -8.72
CA ILE A 54 1.25 1.32 -7.68
C ILE A 54 0.17 2.39 -7.60
N ALA A 55 -0.41 2.57 -6.41
CA ALA A 55 -1.45 3.56 -6.18
C ALA A 55 -0.99 4.59 -5.14
N ASN A 56 -1.30 5.85 -5.42
CA ASN A 56 -1.08 6.96 -4.53
C ASN A 56 -2.40 7.29 -3.82
N SER A 57 -2.50 7.00 -2.53
CA SER A 57 -3.65 7.34 -1.70
C SER A 57 -3.50 8.70 -0.99
N GLU A 58 -2.36 9.41 -1.21
CA GLU A 58 -2.20 10.76 -0.69
C GLU A 58 -3.04 11.77 -1.49
N SER A 59 -3.38 12.89 -0.85
CA SER A 59 -4.06 14.02 -1.49
C SER A 59 -3.14 14.90 -2.33
N ARG A 60 -1.86 14.55 -2.46
CA ARG A 60 -0.83 15.32 -3.19
C ARG A 60 -0.16 14.49 -4.28
N LEU A 61 0.44 15.20 -5.24
CA LEU A 61 1.29 14.60 -6.25
C LEU A 61 2.57 14.04 -5.61
N ILE A 62 2.91 12.79 -5.92
CA ILE A 62 4.15 12.16 -5.50
C ILE A 62 5.06 11.87 -6.70
N ARG A 63 6.37 11.89 -6.48
CA ARG A 63 7.38 11.40 -7.42
C ARG A 63 7.88 10.07 -6.93
N LEU A 64 7.74 9.05 -7.74
CA LEU A 64 8.15 7.69 -7.40
C LEU A 64 9.36 7.27 -8.23
N ARG A 65 10.31 6.60 -7.58
CA ARG A 65 11.41 5.88 -8.23
C ARG A 65 11.33 4.42 -7.84
N LEU A 66 11.51 3.55 -8.82
CA LEU A 66 11.61 2.10 -8.59
C LEU A 66 13.07 1.71 -8.51
N GLY A 67 13.40 0.92 -7.51
CA GLY A 67 14.72 0.36 -7.31
C GLY A 67 14.64 -1.12 -6.96
N LEU A 68 15.74 -1.83 -7.18
CA LEU A 68 15.91 -3.19 -6.71
C LEU A 68 16.71 -3.20 -5.42
N TYR A 69 16.32 -4.15 -4.54
CA TYR A 69 16.96 -4.32 -3.24
C TYR A 69 17.24 -5.80 -3.01
N GLY A 70 18.38 -6.08 -2.39
CA GLY A 70 18.71 -7.43 -1.97
C GLY A 70 17.77 -7.95 -0.90
N VAL A 71 17.74 -9.26 -0.70
CA VAL A 71 16.98 -9.92 0.35
C VAL A 71 17.88 -10.13 1.56
N LEU A 72 17.46 -9.67 2.73
CA LEU A 72 18.06 -9.95 4.02
C LEU A 72 17.21 -10.98 4.76
N GLY A 73 17.86 -11.88 5.50
CA GLY A 73 17.18 -12.93 6.26
C GLY A 73 16.74 -14.11 5.40
N ALA A 74 16.09 -15.07 6.04
CA ALA A 74 15.59 -16.29 5.42
C ALA A 74 14.16 -16.61 5.88
N GLY A 75 13.43 -17.39 5.11
CA GLY A 75 12.07 -17.80 5.47
C GLY A 75 11.10 -16.61 5.59
N PRO A 76 10.24 -16.59 6.62
CA PRO A 76 9.22 -15.57 6.80
C PRO A 76 9.78 -14.20 7.24
N THR A 77 11.03 -14.16 7.74
CA THR A 77 11.69 -12.93 8.22
C THR A 77 12.43 -12.17 7.12
N ARG A 78 12.23 -12.54 5.85
CA ARG A 78 12.85 -11.85 4.72
C ARG A 78 12.45 -10.40 4.66
N SER A 79 13.44 -9.52 4.52
CA SER A 79 13.25 -8.07 4.38
C SER A 79 14.12 -7.51 3.25
N PRO A 80 13.76 -6.36 2.67
CA PRO A 80 14.62 -5.69 1.69
C PRO A 80 15.83 -5.07 2.38
N SER A 81 16.99 -5.10 1.73
CA SER A 81 18.18 -4.36 2.16
C SER A 81 17.90 -2.86 2.28
N LEU A 82 18.68 -2.15 3.07
CA LEU A 82 18.52 -0.69 3.22
C LEU A 82 18.99 0.06 1.97
N VAL A 83 20.02 -0.47 1.31
CA VAL A 83 20.65 0.14 0.13
C VAL A 83 20.14 -0.56 -1.13
N PRO A 84 19.78 0.20 -2.19
CA PRO A 84 19.42 -0.40 -3.46
C PRO A 84 20.63 -1.10 -4.09
N LEU A 85 20.34 -2.11 -4.91
CA LEU A 85 21.38 -2.76 -5.72
C LEU A 85 21.94 -1.77 -6.76
N PRO A 86 23.23 -1.88 -7.09
CA PRO A 86 23.83 -1.11 -8.18
C PRO A 86 23.04 -1.31 -9.49
N LEU A 87 22.96 -0.26 -10.32
CA LEU A 87 22.15 -0.27 -11.54
C LEU A 87 22.54 -1.43 -12.47
N ALA A 88 23.83 -1.66 -12.67
CA ALA A 88 24.34 -2.74 -13.52
C ALA A 88 23.93 -4.14 -13.02
N GLU A 89 23.81 -4.33 -11.72
CA GLU A 89 23.32 -5.57 -11.11
C GLU A 89 21.80 -5.68 -11.25
N ALA A 90 21.08 -4.61 -10.97
CA ALA A 90 19.63 -4.55 -11.09
C ALA A 90 19.16 -4.88 -12.52
N GLU A 91 19.83 -4.35 -13.54
CA GLU A 91 19.50 -4.59 -14.94
C GLU A 91 19.71 -6.06 -15.39
N ARG A 92 20.60 -6.78 -14.71
CA ARG A 92 20.80 -8.23 -14.95
C ARG A 92 19.70 -9.09 -14.31
N LEU A 93 19.03 -8.57 -13.28
CA LEU A 93 18.00 -9.32 -12.55
C LEU A 93 16.60 -9.12 -13.14
N ILE A 94 16.26 -7.89 -13.53
CA ILE A 94 14.92 -7.54 -13.99
C ILE A 94 14.95 -6.31 -14.90
N ARG A 95 14.01 -6.26 -15.84
CA ARG A 95 13.66 -5.03 -16.56
C ARG A 95 12.35 -4.48 -16.03
N LEU A 96 12.35 -3.19 -15.66
CA LEU A 96 11.17 -2.44 -15.22
C LEU A 96 10.91 -1.30 -16.19
N ARG A 97 9.64 -1.05 -16.53
CA ARG A 97 9.24 0.09 -17.38
C ARG A 97 7.86 0.61 -16.97
N PRO A 98 7.78 1.90 -16.61
CA PRO A 98 8.85 2.87 -16.35
C PRO A 98 9.51 2.67 -14.98
N THR A 99 10.72 3.22 -14.77
CA THR A 99 11.45 3.17 -13.48
C THR A 99 11.25 4.42 -12.63
N SER A 100 10.74 5.50 -13.20
CA SER A 100 10.45 6.75 -12.49
C SER A 100 9.25 7.44 -13.12
N PHE A 101 8.35 7.96 -12.29
CA PHE A 101 7.14 8.65 -12.74
C PHE A 101 6.51 9.48 -11.61
N ARG A 102 5.48 10.24 -11.97
CA ARG A 102 4.64 10.99 -11.03
C ARG A 102 3.27 10.35 -10.95
N LEU A 103 2.68 10.36 -9.75
CA LEU A 103 1.30 9.95 -9.49
C LEU A 103 0.56 11.09 -8.80
N GLY A 104 -0.53 11.54 -9.40
CA GLY A 104 -1.46 12.46 -8.76
C GLY A 104 -2.25 11.79 -7.63
N PRO A 105 -3.04 12.57 -6.88
CA PRO A 105 -3.93 12.04 -5.84
C PRO A 105 -4.86 10.96 -6.39
N GLY A 106 -4.96 9.83 -5.68
CA GLY A 106 -5.84 8.72 -6.05
C GLY A 106 -5.46 7.98 -7.33
N GLN A 107 -4.37 8.35 -8.01
CA GLN A 107 -3.97 7.70 -9.25
C GLN A 107 -3.27 6.36 -9.00
N THR A 108 -3.54 5.43 -9.91
CA THR A 108 -2.86 4.14 -9.99
C THR A 108 -2.12 4.02 -11.31
N ARG A 109 -0.93 3.40 -11.27
CA ARG A 109 -0.14 3.13 -12.47
C ARG A 109 0.42 1.73 -12.46
N GLY A 110 0.31 1.05 -13.61
CA GLY A 110 0.98 -0.21 -13.88
C GLY A 110 2.41 -0.01 -14.35
N VAL A 111 3.32 -0.78 -13.82
CA VAL A 111 4.72 -0.89 -14.24
C VAL A 111 4.95 -2.29 -14.74
N SER A 112 5.32 -2.42 -16.02
CA SER A 112 5.66 -3.72 -16.58
C SER A 112 7.00 -4.20 -16.07
N TYR A 113 7.09 -5.50 -15.79
CA TYR A 113 8.34 -6.12 -15.39
C TYR A 113 8.62 -7.40 -16.18
N ARG A 114 9.91 -7.71 -16.33
CA ARG A 114 10.41 -8.97 -16.85
C ARG A 114 11.63 -9.39 -16.05
N VAL A 115 11.52 -10.50 -15.33
CA VAL A 115 12.62 -11.12 -14.59
C VAL A 115 13.58 -11.77 -15.57
N LEU A 116 14.87 -11.48 -15.46
CA LEU A 116 15.94 -11.99 -16.31
C LEU A 116 16.74 -13.10 -15.62
N SER A 117 16.88 -13.01 -14.29
CA SER A 117 17.54 -14.02 -13.44
C SER A 117 16.55 -14.62 -12.45
N PRO A 118 15.76 -15.61 -12.86
CA PRO A 118 14.63 -16.08 -12.07
C PRO A 118 15.02 -16.82 -10.78
N SER A 119 16.21 -17.40 -10.69
CA SER A 119 16.67 -18.16 -9.52
C SER A 119 17.09 -17.26 -8.33
N ARG A 120 17.38 -15.99 -8.58
CA ARG A 120 17.85 -15.08 -7.54
C ARG A 120 16.69 -14.28 -6.93
N PRO A 121 16.49 -14.33 -5.60
CA PRO A 121 15.46 -13.55 -4.94
C PRO A 121 15.89 -12.07 -4.83
N PHE A 122 14.92 -11.16 -4.94
CA PHE A 122 15.10 -9.71 -4.78
C PHE A 122 13.76 -9.02 -4.46
N TYR A 123 13.85 -7.78 -4.01
CA TYR A 123 12.69 -6.89 -3.86
C TYR A 123 12.68 -5.82 -4.94
N VAL A 124 11.49 -5.54 -5.48
CA VAL A 124 11.20 -4.34 -6.27
C VAL A 124 10.53 -3.35 -5.32
N CYS A 125 11.14 -2.21 -5.09
CA CYS A 125 10.58 -1.21 -4.17
C CYS A 125 10.31 0.11 -4.89
N GLY A 126 9.14 0.66 -4.62
CA GLY A 126 8.80 2.04 -4.93
C GLY A 126 9.21 2.95 -3.78
N VAL A 127 9.94 4.00 -4.11
CA VAL A 127 10.49 4.95 -3.13
C VAL A 127 10.04 6.35 -3.46
N THR A 128 9.53 7.07 -2.48
CA THR A 128 9.12 8.48 -2.58
C THR A 128 9.49 9.26 -1.34
N PRO A 129 9.96 10.52 -1.47
CA PRO A 129 10.11 11.41 -0.33
C PRO A 129 8.74 11.75 0.27
N SER A 130 8.61 11.71 1.59
CA SER A 130 7.41 12.11 2.33
C SER A 130 7.79 12.94 3.53
N GLY A 131 7.84 14.27 3.34
CA GLY A 131 8.34 15.20 4.36
C GLY A 131 9.80 14.92 4.72
N LEU A 132 10.06 14.69 6.02
CA LEU A 132 11.38 14.35 6.55
C LEU A 132 11.75 12.87 6.37
N PHE A 133 10.82 12.05 5.89
CA PHE A 133 10.99 10.60 5.76
C PHE A 133 10.99 10.17 4.30
N THR A 134 11.49 8.97 4.06
CA THR A 134 11.36 8.29 2.78
C THR A 134 10.39 7.14 2.94
N LEU A 135 9.28 7.18 2.22
CA LEU A 135 8.34 6.08 2.16
C LEU A 135 8.81 5.05 1.15
N ARG A 136 8.82 3.78 1.56
CA ARG A 136 9.22 2.66 0.71
C ARG A 136 8.19 1.53 0.81
N VAL A 137 7.67 1.10 -0.33
CA VAL A 137 6.79 -0.07 -0.46
C VAL A 137 7.40 -1.07 -1.42
N CYS A 138 7.37 -2.35 -1.10
CA CYS A 138 8.13 -3.36 -1.81
C CYS A 138 7.29 -4.59 -2.18
N SER A 139 7.67 -5.21 -3.31
CA SER A 139 7.18 -6.50 -3.77
C SER A 139 8.35 -7.49 -3.85
N LEU A 140 8.16 -8.69 -3.34
CA LEU A 140 9.18 -9.74 -3.32
C LEU A 140 9.12 -10.60 -4.59
N TRP A 141 10.24 -10.75 -5.28
CA TRP A 141 10.50 -11.89 -6.14
C TRP A 141 11.18 -12.98 -5.31
N PRO A 142 10.54 -14.14 -5.08
CA PRO A 142 11.09 -15.16 -4.16
C PRO A 142 12.28 -15.94 -4.71
N GLY A 143 12.54 -15.82 -6.02
CA GLY A 143 13.37 -16.76 -6.75
C GLY A 143 12.55 -18.02 -7.16
N LEU A 144 12.96 -18.66 -8.23
CA LEU A 144 12.45 -19.99 -8.59
C LEU A 144 13.40 -21.02 -7.99
N ASP A 145 12.92 -21.79 -7.02
CA ASP A 145 13.63 -22.95 -6.53
C ASP A 145 13.71 -23.98 -7.66
N ARG A 146 14.90 -24.55 -7.92
CA ARG A 146 15.09 -25.61 -8.93
C ARG A 146 14.18 -26.82 -8.72
N ALA A 147 13.73 -27.04 -7.50
CA ALA A 147 12.78 -28.09 -7.16
C ALA A 147 11.39 -27.91 -7.79
N SER A 148 10.98 -26.65 -8.03
CA SER A 148 9.69 -26.34 -8.66
C SER A 148 9.68 -26.58 -10.19
N LEU A 149 10.83 -26.82 -10.78
CA LEU A 149 11.00 -27.06 -12.23
C LEU A 149 11.09 -28.53 -12.59
N SER A 150 11.12 -29.43 -11.60
CA SER A 150 11.05 -30.87 -11.89
C SER A 150 9.61 -31.22 -12.25
N PRO A 151 9.31 -31.56 -13.51
CA PRO A 151 8.02 -32.17 -13.83
C PRO A 151 7.90 -33.43 -12.99
N SER A 152 6.85 -33.49 -12.16
CA SER A 152 6.49 -34.73 -11.48
C SER A 152 6.27 -35.82 -12.55
N LEU A 153 7.25 -36.70 -12.73
CA LEU A 153 7.06 -37.89 -13.56
C LEU A 153 5.84 -38.66 -13.01
N PRO A 154 4.86 -38.97 -13.85
CA PRO A 154 3.75 -39.80 -13.42
C PRO A 154 4.30 -41.13 -12.88
N PRO A 155 3.71 -41.66 -11.80
CA PRO A 155 4.14 -42.92 -11.24
C PRO A 155 4.07 -44.01 -12.32
N ARG A 156 5.19 -44.72 -12.53
CA ARG A 156 5.22 -45.88 -13.45
C ARG A 156 4.17 -46.89 -13.02
N PRO A 157 3.30 -47.35 -13.92
CA PRO A 157 2.42 -48.47 -13.61
C PRO A 157 3.26 -49.66 -13.18
N ARG A 158 2.94 -50.23 -12.02
CA ARG A 158 3.52 -51.51 -11.57
C ARG A 158 3.01 -52.61 -12.50
N SER A 159 3.92 -53.20 -13.26
CA SER A 159 3.63 -54.45 -13.97
C SER A 159 3.33 -55.55 -12.94
N ILE A 160 2.17 -56.15 -13.07
CA ILE A 160 1.77 -57.36 -12.34
C ILE A 160 2.36 -58.56 -13.09
#